data_6c1bc8ea303ddf0cf6f8f7507b072685
#
_entry.id   6c1bc8ea303ddf0cf6f8f7507b072685
#
_cell.length_a   1.000
_cell.length_b   1.000
_cell.length_c   1.000
_cell.angle_alpha   90.00
_cell.angle_beta   90.00
_cell.angle_gamma   90.00
#
_symmetry.space_group_name_H-M   'P 1'
#
loop_
_entity.id
_entity.type
_entity.pdbx_description
1 polymer ?
#
loop_
_entity_poly.entity_id
_entity_poly.type
_entity_poly.pdbx_seq_one_letter_code
_entity_poly.pdbx_strand_id
1 'polypeptide(L)'
;MNNSARHGSYRKMEKIVMLTREDHKTYAQILREELTPAFGCTEPIALAYCAAKAREVLGQMPTEVIIEASGNIIKNVKSVIVPNTGGMKGIPAAAAAGIVAGDSKACLEVIAKVTPEEQKEIAEYLNNVPFSVKAMEDGDKLDIRVTVKAKENSAVVRVSKHHTDIVYIARNGEVMLNEQDDCECAQKLAESQAAAAEQRADRSRLSIEGIVEYAKTADLSTVSDLLNRQVEYNYNIAQVGVKEDWGANVGSVLLDTYGEDVRTKARAYAAAGSDARMSGCELPVVINSGSGNQGITVSVPVIIYAKEYHKSDEELLRALLVSNLIAIHIKTGIGPLSAFCGAVSAGCAAGCAIAFLLGGGIDEVAHTLVNSIAITSGIICDGAKPSCAAKIASSVDAGILGYEMYRHGQQFYGEDGIVSK
;
A
#
# COMPACT_ATOMS: atom_id res chain seq x y z
N MET A 1 -16.23 -21.72 -41.55
CA MET A 1 -15.10 -22.66 -41.37
C MET A 1 -14.97 -22.93 -39.87
N ASN A 2 -15.07 -24.18 -39.51
CA ASN A 2 -15.33 -24.69 -38.16
C ASN A 2 -14.33 -24.26 -37.09
N ASN A 3 -14.82 -23.58 -36.06
CA ASN A 3 -14.08 -23.21 -34.84
C ASN A 3 -14.42 -24.18 -33.68
N SER A 4 -14.63 -25.46 -33.98
CA SER A 4 -15.11 -26.46 -32.99
C SER A 4 -14.04 -27.36 -32.40
N ALA A 5 -12.74 -26.97 -32.46
CA ALA A 5 -11.64 -27.87 -32.08
C ALA A 5 -10.78 -27.42 -30.90
N ARG A 6 -11.16 -26.36 -30.13
CA ARG A 6 -10.38 -25.94 -28.93
C ARG A 6 -11.05 -26.19 -27.58
N HIS A 7 -12.15 -26.93 -27.56
CA HIS A 7 -12.76 -27.39 -26.32
C HIS A 7 -12.22 -28.78 -25.94
N GLY A 8 -10.93 -28.83 -25.62
CA GLY A 8 -10.41 -29.94 -24.85
C GLY A 8 -11.04 -29.86 -23.45
N SER A 9 -11.79 -30.90 -23.06
CA SER A 9 -12.31 -31.04 -21.70
C SER A 9 -11.12 -31.10 -20.73
N TYR A 10 -10.72 -29.93 -20.16
CA TYR A 10 -9.85 -29.93 -19.00
C TYR A 10 -10.63 -30.57 -17.86
N ARG A 11 -10.31 -31.81 -17.55
CA ARG A 11 -10.77 -32.50 -16.35
C ARG A 11 -10.43 -31.60 -15.17
N LYS A 12 -11.46 -31.15 -14.41
CA LYS A 12 -11.31 -30.55 -13.09
C LYS A 12 -10.39 -31.45 -12.26
N MET A 13 -9.13 -31.13 -12.21
CA MET A 13 -8.22 -31.70 -11.23
C MET A 13 -8.40 -30.85 -9.98
N GLU A 14 -9.27 -31.22 -9.08
CA GLU A 14 -9.20 -30.76 -7.69
C GLU A 14 -7.86 -31.26 -7.13
N LYS A 15 -6.81 -30.48 -7.32
CA LYS A 15 -5.59 -30.63 -6.53
C LYS A 15 -5.95 -30.25 -5.11
N ILE A 16 -6.25 -31.22 -4.28
CA ILE A 16 -6.39 -31.03 -2.83
C ILE A 16 -5.02 -30.64 -2.34
N VAL A 17 -4.79 -29.35 -2.14
CA VAL A 17 -3.61 -28.82 -1.44
C VAL A 17 -3.94 -28.89 0.05
N MET A 18 -3.32 -29.79 0.76
CA MET A 18 -3.45 -29.85 2.22
C MET A 18 -2.43 -28.88 2.84
N LEU A 19 -2.91 -27.79 3.42
CA LEU A 19 -2.08 -26.88 4.20
C LEU A 19 -1.69 -27.52 5.53
N THR A 20 -0.42 -27.40 5.88
CA THR A 20 0.08 -27.80 7.20
C THR A 20 -0.32 -26.77 8.28
N ARG A 21 -0.23 -27.14 9.54
CA ARG A 21 -0.42 -26.18 10.64
C ARG A 21 0.57 -25.02 10.57
N GLU A 22 1.76 -25.24 10.03
CA GLU A 22 2.77 -24.22 9.84
C GLU A 22 2.39 -23.25 8.72
N ASP A 23 1.80 -23.72 7.62
CA ASP A 23 1.29 -22.85 6.55
C ASP A 23 0.20 -21.92 7.07
N HIS A 24 -0.75 -22.43 7.88
CA HIS A 24 -1.79 -21.61 8.51
C HIS A 24 -1.20 -20.50 9.38
N LYS A 25 -0.17 -20.81 10.19
CA LYS A 25 0.51 -19.82 11.02
C LYS A 25 1.23 -18.78 10.16
N THR A 26 1.94 -19.24 9.12
CA THR A 26 2.69 -18.37 8.19
C THR A 26 1.75 -17.40 7.48
N TYR A 27 0.62 -17.89 6.95
CA TYR A 27 -0.35 -17.02 6.24
C TYR A 27 -0.99 -15.99 7.19
N ALA A 28 -1.37 -16.40 8.40
CA ALA A 28 -1.87 -15.48 9.42
C ALA A 28 -0.81 -14.43 9.82
N GLN A 29 0.46 -14.83 9.93
CA GLN A 29 1.56 -13.92 10.24
C GLN A 29 1.83 -12.94 9.10
N ILE A 30 1.81 -13.38 7.84
CA ILE A 30 1.91 -12.50 6.67
C ILE A 30 0.83 -11.41 6.71
N LEU A 31 -0.42 -11.79 6.99
CA LEU A 31 -1.51 -10.82 7.10
C LEU A 31 -1.27 -9.80 8.23
N ARG A 32 -0.79 -10.22 9.39
CA ARG A 32 -0.47 -9.31 10.51
C ARG A 32 0.65 -8.32 10.17
N GLU A 33 1.63 -8.74 9.40
CA GLU A 33 2.75 -7.90 8.96
C GLU A 33 2.33 -6.86 7.91
N GLU A 34 1.39 -7.23 7.03
CA GLU A 34 1.03 -6.42 5.87
C GLU A 34 -0.21 -5.54 6.08
N LEU A 35 -1.15 -5.96 6.95
CA LEU A 35 -2.40 -5.24 7.20
C LEU A 35 -2.28 -4.37 8.44
N THR A 36 -1.68 -3.21 8.30
CA THR A 36 -1.50 -2.26 9.40
C THR A 36 -2.29 -0.97 9.16
N PRO A 37 -2.85 -0.35 10.21
CA PRO A 37 -3.46 0.97 10.08
C PRO A 37 -2.44 2.03 9.67
N ALA A 38 -2.84 2.95 8.80
CA ALA A 38 -2.03 4.10 8.42
C ALA A 38 -2.90 5.33 8.16
N PHE A 39 -2.36 6.50 8.52
CA PHE A 39 -2.93 7.81 8.20
C PHE A 39 -2.18 8.41 7.02
N GLY A 40 -2.88 8.72 5.94
CA GLY A 40 -2.27 9.32 4.76
C GLY A 40 -1.26 8.43 4.03
N CYS A 41 -0.30 9.06 3.33
CA CYS A 41 0.72 8.36 2.55
C CYS A 41 1.96 8.08 3.41
N THR A 42 2.49 6.86 3.35
CA THR A 42 3.60 6.41 4.21
C THR A 42 4.92 7.10 3.92
N GLU A 43 5.21 7.46 2.66
CA GLU A 43 6.48 8.10 2.29
C GLU A 43 6.63 9.54 2.80
N PRO A 44 5.61 10.42 2.73
CA PRO A 44 5.65 11.72 3.44
C PRO A 44 5.83 11.57 4.94
N ILE A 45 5.21 10.56 5.54
CA ILE A 45 5.34 10.29 6.98
C ILE A 45 6.76 9.84 7.33
N ALA A 46 7.37 8.94 6.55
CA ALA A 46 8.76 8.53 6.75
C ALA A 46 9.74 9.71 6.63
N LEU A 47 9.47 10.64 5.71
CA LEU A 47 10.25 11.85 5.56
C LEU A 47 10.07 12.80 6.77
N ALA A 48 8.83 12.97 7.25
CA ALA A 48 8.56 13.73 8.47
C ALA A 48 9.23 13.09 9.70
N TYR A 49 9.21 11.77 9.80
CA TYR A 49 9.90 11.01 10.86
C TYR A 49 11.42 11.24 10.83
N CYS A 50 12.04 11.11 9.65
CA CYS A 50 13.48 11.37 9.48
C CYS A 50 13.83 12.81 9.90
N ALA A 51 13.00 13.79 9.51
CA ALA A 51 13.20 15.21 9.83
C ALA A 51 12.97 15.53 11.32
N ALA A 52 11.95 14.93 11.93
CA ALA A 52 11.72 15.05 13.38
C ALA A 52 12.90 14.50 14.19
N LYS A 53 13.44 13.35 13.77
CA LYS A 53 14.63 12.76 14.39
C LYS A 53 15.86 13.62 14.20
N ALA A 54 16.05 14.21 13.02
CA ALA A 54 17.17 15.12 12.76
C ALA A 54 17.10 16.37 13.67
N ARG A 55 15.90 16.97 13.86
CA ARG A 55 15.71 18.07 14.81
C ARG A 55 16.01 17.64 16.26
N GLU A 56 15.54 16.46 16.68
CA GLU A 56 15.83 15.93 18.02
C GLU A 56 17.33 15.80 18.25
N VAL A 57 18.08 15.24 17.30
CA VAL A 57 19.54 15.10 17.35
C VAL A 57 20.25 16.46 17.38
N LEU A 58 19.78 17.44 16.58
CA LEU A 58 20.31 18.80 16.58
C LEU A 58 20.07 19.50 17.94
N GLY A 59 18.95 19.25 18.59
CA GLY A 59 18.59 19.81 19.90
C GLY A 59 18.09 21.25 19.85
N GLN A 60 17.82 21.81 18.68
CA GLN A 60 17.30 23.16 18.48
C GLN A 60 16.55 23.27 17.13
N MET A 61 15.81 24.38 16.92
CA MET A 61 15.14 24.61 15.64
C MET A 61 16.15 24.88 14.52
N PRO A 62 16.09 24.15 13.40
CA PRO A 62 16.98 24.36 12.26
C PRO A 62 16.68 25.67 11.52
N THR A 63 17.72 26.28 10.98
CA THR A 63 17.65 27.47 10.10
C THR A 63 17.96 27.14 8.65
N GLU A 64 18.36 25.91 8.35
CA GLU A 64 18.58 25.38 6.99
C GLU A 64 18.28 23.90 6.99
N VAL A 65 17.59 23.42 5.95
CA VAL A 65 17.20 22.01 5.79
C VAL A 65 17.62 21.52 4.39
N ILE A 66 18.41 20.45 4.34
CA ILE A 66 18.82 19.78 3.12
C ILE A 66 18.25 18.37 3.14
N ILE A 67 17.51 18.01 2.10
CA ILE A 67 16.89 16.71 1.94
C ILE A 67 17.46 16.04 0.70
N GLU A 68 18.02 14.87 0.89
CA GLU A 68 18.47 14.01 -0.19
C GLU A 68 17.58 12.76 -0.17
N ALA A 69 17.01 12.39 -1.31
CA ALA A 69 16.08 11.26 -1.36
C ALA A 69 16.18 10.47 -2.66
N SER A 70 15.88 9.18 -2.59
CA SER A 70 15.84 8.33 -3.79
C SER A 70 14.78 8.81 -4.78
N GLY A 71 14.95 8.49 -6.05
CA GLY A 71 13.99 8.85 -7.11
C GLY A 71 12.57 8.37 -6.83
N ASN A 72 12.42 7.22 -6.14
CA ASN A 72 11.11 6.70 -5.74
C ASN A 72 10.44 7.56 -4.67
N ILE A 73 11.18 8.02 -3.67
CA ILE A 73 10.66 8.93 -2.64
C ILE A 73 10.27 10.27 -3.27
N ILE A 74 11.13 10.84 -4.12
CA ILE A 74 10.82 12.09 -4.83
C ILE A 74 9.55 11.93 -5.66
N LYS A 75 9.46 10.85 -6.46
CA LYS A 75 8.29 10.53 -7.27
C LYS A 75 7.00 10.43 -6.43
N ASN A 76 7.07 9.77 -5.27
CA ASN A 76 5.89 9.48 -4.46
C ASN A 76 5.46 10.66 -3.59
N VAL A 77 6.39 11.53 -3.14
CA VAL A 77 6.07 12.63 -2.20
C VAL A 77 5.82 13.97 -2.90
N LYS A 78 6.41 14.21 -4.06
CA LYS A 78 6.45 15.52 -4.75
C LYS A 78 5.12 16.28 -4.81
N SER A 79 3.99 15.61 -4.92
CA SER A 79 2.67 16.24 -5.13
C SER A 79 1.61 15.77 -4.12
N VAL A 80 2.00 14.99 -3.13
CA VAL A 80 1.09 14.43 -2.13
C VAL A 80 0.81 15.46 -1.05
N ILE A 81 -0.44 15.54 -0.62
CA ILE A 81 -0.82 16.29 0.57
C ILE A 81 -0.25 15.57 1.79
N VAL A 82 0.48 16.30 2.60
CA VAL A 82 1.01 15.81 3.88
C VAL A 82 -0.13 15.81 4.91
N PRO A 83 -0.42 14.69 5.55
CA PRO A 83 -1.51 14.61 6.52
C PRO A 83 -1.36 15.63 7.64
N ASN A 84 -2.48 16.11 8.18
CA ASN A 84 -2.54 17.02 9.31
C ASN A 84 -1.79 18.36 9.14
N THR A 85 -1.57 18.81 7.89
CA THR A 85 -0.85 20.07 7.61
C THR A 85 -1.74 21.16 7.01
N GLY A 86 -3.07 20.98 6.98
CA GLY A 86 -3.96 21.95 6.35
C GLY A 86 -3.80 22.01 4.81
N GLY A 87 -3.42 20.89 4.17
CA GLY A 87 -3.34 20.77 2.70
C GLY A 87 -1.96 21.09 2.09
N MET A 88 -0.92 21.25 2.88
CA MET A 88 0.44 21.48 2.39
C MET A 88 0.96 20.24 1.63
N LYS A 89 1.79 20.47 0.59
CA LYS A 89 2.20 19.41 -0.34
C LYS A 89 3.72 19.30 -0.47
N GLY A 90 4.17 18.08 -0.68
CA GLY A 90 5.51 17.79 -1.16
C GLY A 90 6.55 17.59 -0.06
N ILE A 91 7.80 17.37 -0.50
CA ILE A 91 8.92 17.01 0.35
C ILE A 91 9.24 18.09 1.40
N PRO A 92 9.34 19.39 1.06
CA PRO A 92 9.60 20.41 2.06
C PRO A 92 8.51 20.50 3.13
N ALA A 93 7.23 20.34 2.74
CA ALA A 93 6.11 20.38 3.68
C ALA A 93 6.15 19.20 4.67
N ALA A 94 6.48 17.99 4.20
CA ALA A 94 6.63 16.82 5.05
C ALA A 94 7.80 16.99 6.06
N ALA A 95 8.93 17.52 5.60
CA ALA A 95 10.07 17.79 6.48
C ALA A 95 9.74 18.89 7.51
N ALA A 96 9.09 19.99 7.07
CA ALA A 96 8.68 21.07 7.96
C ALA A 96 7.71 20.59 9.04
N ALA A 97 6.72 19.76 8.67
CA ALA A 97 5.79 19.16 9.64
C ALA A 97 6.52 18.30 10.68
N GLY A 98 7.46 17.46 10.26
CA GLY A 98 8.28 16.68 11.17
C GLY A 98 9.17 17.54 12.09
N ILE A 99 9.77 18.60 11.56
CA ILE A 99 10.65 19.50 12.32
C ILE A 99 9.85 20.30 13.35
N VAL A 100 8.72 20.88 12.98
CA VAL A 100 7.96 21.79 13.86
C VAL A 100 7.14 21.03 14.90
N ALA A 101 6.35 20.05 14.47
CA ALA A 101 5.36 19.39 15.30
C ALA A 101 5.58 17.88 15.49
N GLY A 102 6.61 17.30 14.86
CA GLY A 102 6.80 15.85 14.85
C GLY A 102 7.27 15.27 16.18
N ASP A 103 6.62 14.20 16.62
CA ASP A 103 7.11 13.31 17.69
C ASP A 103 7.89 12.14 17.09
N SER A 104 9.21 12.21 17.13
CA SER A 104 10.09 11.17 16.57
C SER A 104 9.93 9.78 17.21
N LYS A 105 9.33 9.69 18.40
CA LYS A 105 9.07 8.41 19.09
C LYS A 105 7.83 7.70 18.56
N ALA A 106 6.94 8.45 17.90
CA ALA A 106 5.69 7.93 17.36
C ALA A 106 5.86 7.28 15.97
N CYS A 107 7.07 7.18 15.42
CA CYS A 107 7.38 6.53 14.14
C CYS A 107 6.46 7.00 13.00
N LEU A 108 5.63 6.10 12.45
CA LEU A 108 4.67 6.43 11.36
C LEU A 108 3.44 7.24 11.82
N GLU A 109 3.31 7.55 13.10
CA GLU A 109 2.33 8.47 13.66
C GLU A 109 2.97 9.82 14.05
N VAL A 110 4.16 10.11 13.57
CA VAL A 110 5.01 11.25 13.92
C VAL A 110 4.29 12.61 13.87
N ILE A 111 3.35 12.80 12.95
CA ILE A 111 2.56 14.04 12.79
C ILE A 111 1.05 13.80 13.00
N ALA A 112 0.66 12.70 13.66
CA ALA A 112 -0.76 12.37 13.87
C ALA A 112 -1.50 13.35 14.78
N LYS A 113 -0.79 14.09 15.65
CA LYS A 113 -1.35 14.98 16.66
C LYS A 113 -1.14 16.47 16.38
N VAL A 114 -0.82 16.84 15.14
CA VAL A 114 -0.59 18.23 14.75
C VAL A 114 -1.86 19.06 14.97
N THR A 115 -1.75 20.14 15.72
CA THR A 115 -2.84 21.05 16.04
C THR A 115 -3.02 22.13 14.95
N PRO A 116 -4.17 22.82 14.90
CA PRO A 116 -4.38 23.96 13.98
C PRO A 116 -3.37 25.11 14.18
N GLU A 117 -2.89 25.31 15.41
CA GLU A 117 -1.85 26.28 15.73
C GLU A 117 -0.52 25.86 15.11
N GLU A 118 -0.12 24.61 15.32
CA GLU A 118 1.10 24.05 14.73
C GLU A 118 1.06 24.02 13.21
N GLN A 119 -0.12 23.85 12.58
CA GLN A 119 -0.24 23.98 11.11
C GLN A 119 0.18 25.36 10.62
N LYS A 120 -0.14 26.43 11.36
CA LYS A 120 0.29 27.79 11.03
C LYS A 120 1.80 27.95 11.22
N GLU A 121 2.35 27.41 12.31
CA GLU A 121 3.79 27.42 12.56
C GLU A 121 4.56 26.65 11.49
N ILE A 122 4.04 25.50 11.03
CA ILE A 122 4.60 24.72 9.91
C ILE A 122 4.63 25.58 8.63
N ALA A 123 3.53 26.29 8.32
CA ALA A 123 3.44 27.14 7.15
C ALA A 123 4.43 28.32 7.23
N GLU A 124 4.56 28.96 8.38
CA GLU A 124 5.51 30.04 8.62
C GLU A 124 6.95 29.54 8.52
N TYR A 125 7.25 28.39 9.11
CA TYR A 125 8.56 27.76 9.05
C TYR A 125 8.95 27.41 7.61
N LEU A 126 8.02 26.84 6.84
CA LEU A 126 8.22 26.47 5.43
C LEU A 126 8.52 27.70 4.56
N ASN A 127 7.93 28.86 4.86
CA ASN A 127 8.13 30.08 4.10
C ASN A 127 9.44 30.81 4.48
N ASN A 128 9.91 30.67 5.71
CA ASN A 128 11.03 31.46 6.24
C ASN A 128 12.36 30.72 6.26
N VAL A 129 12.36 29.38 6.20
CA VAL A 129 13.56 28.55 6.25
C VAL A 129 13.87 27.99 4.85
N PRO A 130 15.12 28.05 4.39
CA PRO A 130 15.52 27.48 3.11
C PRO A 130 15.51 25.94 3.17
N PHE A 131 14.77 25.34 2.23
CA PHE A 131 14.75 23.89 1.97
C PHE A 131 15.43 23.60 0.63
N SER A 132 16.40 22.69 0.65
CA SER A 132 17.03 22.15 -0.57
C SER A 132 16.71 20.68 -0.73
N VAL A 133 16.17 20.30 -1.88
CA VAL A 133 15.83 18.90 -2.21
C VAL A 133 16.72 18.43 -3.35
N LYS A 134 17.42 17.30 -3.13
CA LYS A 134 18.33 16.69 -4.10
C LYS A 134 17.98 15.22 -4.31
N ALA A 135 18.17 14.73 -5.53
CA ALA A 135 18.10 13.30 -5.80
C ALA A 135 19.39 12.61 -5.34
N MET A 136 19.24 11.43 -4.73
CA MET A 136 20.36 10.51 -4.50
C MET A 136 20.59 9.69 -5.76
N GLU A 137 21.85 9.62 -6.21
CA GLU A 137 22.25 8.82 -7.37
C GLU A 137 22.48 7.36 -6.98
N ASP A 138 23.09 7.12 -5.81
CA ASP A 138 23.43 5.79 -5.29
C ASP A 138 22.74 5.55 -3.95
N GLY A 139 21.46 5.15 -3.98
CA GLY A 139 20.68 4.88 -2.78
C GLY A 139 19.80 3.65 -2.94
N ASP A 140 19.30 3.14 -1.82
CA ASP A 140 18.25 2.11 -1.80
C ASP A 140 16.96 2.64 -2.45
N LYS A 141 16.05 1.74 -2.82
CA LYS A 141 14.76 2.11 -3.42
C LYS A 141 13.95 3.05 -2.52
N LEU A 142 14.03 2.86 -1.20
CA LEU A 142 13.59 3.78 -0.17
C LEU A 142 14.82 4.32 0.53
N ASP A 143 15.11 5.59 0.35
CA ASP A 143 16.27 6.24 0.95
C ASP A 143 16.01 7.74 1.14
N ILE A 144 16.16 8.21 2.37
CA ILE A 144 15.89 9.58 2.80
C ILE A 144 17.02 9.98 3.73
N ARG A 145 17.74 11.05 3.39
CA ARG A 145 18.71 11.70 4.25
C ARG A 145 18.27 13.13 4.51
N VAL A 146 18.12 13.49 5.76
CA VAL A 146 17.81 14.85 6.18
C VAL A 146 19.00 15.42 6.95
N THR A 147 19.57 16.51 6.42
CA THR A 147 20.59 17.31 7.08
C THR A 147 19.95 18.61 7.55
N VAL A 148 20.04 18.89 8.83
CA VAL A 148 19.55 20.12 9.45
C VAL A 148 20.70 20.91 10.05
N LYS A 149 20.66 22.25 9.91
CA LYS A 149 21.70 23.13 10.43
C LYS A 149 21.10 24.29 11.22
N ALA A 150 21.77 24.70 12.28
CA ALA A 150 21.48 25.91 13.04
C ALA A 150 22.78 26.50 13.61
N LYS A 151 23.15 27.70 13.12
CA LYS A 151 24.44 28.34 13.44
C LYS A 151 25.61 27.39 13.10
N GLU A 152 26.43 27.07 14.08
CA GLU A 152 27.60 26.18 13.94
C GLU A 152 27.23 24.68 14.10
N ASN A 153 25.99 24.36 14.46
CA ASN A 153 25.57 22.99 14.72
C ASN A 153 24.89 22.39 13.50
N SER A 154 25.11 21.10 13.32
CA SER A 154 24.45 20.31 12.28
C SER A 154 24.05 18.92 12.81
N ALA A 155 23.00 18.35 12.23
CA ALA A 155 22.67 16.95 12.43
C ALA A 155 22.24 16.32 11.10
N VAL A 156 22.57 15.05 10.97
CA VAL A 156 22.22 14.24 9.79
C VAL A 156 21.54 12.97 10.28
N VAL A 157 20.40 12.66 9.69
CA VAL A 157 19.70 11.38 9.88
C VAL A 157 19.39 10.77 8.53
N ARG A 158 19.59 9.46 8.39
CA ARG A 158 19.22 8.70 7.18
C ARG A 158 18.29 7.56 7.55
N VAL A 159 17.19 7.44 6.84
CA VAL A 159 16.24 6.31 6.86
C VAL A 159 16.35 5.58 5.54
N SER A 160 16.59 4.26 5.57
CA SER A 160 16.74 3.46 4.36
C SER A 160 16.11 2.08 4.49
N LYS A 161 15.85 1.43 3.36
CA LYS A 161 15.24 0.09 3.23
C LYS A 161 13.76 0.05 3.63
N HIS A 162 13.39 0.44 4.86
CA HIS A 162 12.02 0.52 5.35
C HIS A 162 11.72 1.93 5.89
N HIS A 163 10.43 2.26 6.01
CA HIS A 163 9.96 3.61 6.36
C HIS A 163 10.41 4.13 7.74
N THR A 164 10.86 3.23 8.63
CA THR A 164 11.26 3.56 10.01
C THR A 164 12.69 3.15 10.35
N ASP A 165 13.42 2.54 9.42
CA ASP A 165 14.77 2.03 9.68
C ASP A 165 15.79 3.17 9.57
N ILE A 166 16.20 3.72 10.71
CA ILE A 166 17.28 4.71 10.78
C ILE A 166 18.60 3.96 10.67
N VAL A 167 19.35 4.23 9.61
CA VAL A 167 20.63 3.58 9.30
C VAL A 167 21.84 4.45 9.57
N TYR A 168 21.65 5.76 9.79
CA TYR A 168 22.72 6.70 10.05
C TYR A 168 22.27 7.88 10.88
N ILE A 169 23.05 8.26 11.88
CA ILE A 169 22.90 9.49 12.67
C ILE A 169 24.28 10.12 12.88
N ALA A 170 24.39 11.42 12.63
CA ALA A 170 25.57 12.20 12.99
C ALA A 170 25.18 13.56 13.56
N ARG A 171 26.02 14.12 14.45
CA ARG A 171 25.88 15.47 14.99
C ARG A 171 27.23 16.18 14.95
N ASN A 172 27.29 17.36 14.36
CA ASN A 172 28.51 18.17 14.21
C ASN A 172 29.70 17.40 13.58
N GLY A 173 29.40 16.47 12.66
CA GLY A 173 30.39 15.62 12.04
C GLY A 173 30.76 14.36 12.84
N GLU A 174 30.37 14.26 14.11
CA GLU A 174 30.54 13.04 14.90
C GLU A 174 29.45 12.04 14.59
N VAL A 175 29.84 10.84 14.17
CA VAL A 175 28.92 9.74 13.85
C VAL A 175 28.47 9.07 15.13
N MET A 176 27.16 9.08 15.37
CA MET A 176 26.50 8.44 16.52
C MET A 176 25.93 7.06 16.19
N LEU A 177 25.55 6.85 14.94
CA LEU A 177 25.05 5.60 14.40
C LEU A 177 25.42 5.50 12.93
N ASN A 178 26.03 4.38 12.52
CA ASN A 178 26.22 4.03 11.12
C ASN A 178 26.09 2.50 10.97
N GLU A 179 25.08 2.05 10.24
CA GLU A 179 24.82 0.61 10.01
C GLU A 179 26.00 -0.11 9.34
N GLN A 180 26.86 0.64 8.63
CA GLN A 180 28.01 0.09 7.90
C GLN A 180 29.30 -0.01 8.73
N ASP A 181 29.32 0.50 9.96
CA ASP A 181 30.50 0.49 10.81
C ASP A 181 30.55 -0.80 11.63
N ASP A 182 31.79 -1.32 11.89
CA ASP A 182 32.06 -2.44 12.81
C ASP A 182 31.99 -2.03 14.30
N CYS A 183 31.10 -1.08 14.64
CA CYS A 183 30.93 -0.68 16.03
C CYS A 183 29.85 -1.50 16.74
N GLU A 184 29.93 -1.59 18.05
CA GLU A 184 28.96 -2.34 18.88
C GLU A 184 27.50 -1.85 18.66
N CYS A 185 27.33 -0.57 18.36
CA CYS A 185 26.03 0.05 18.07
C CYS A 185 25.48 -0.42 16.71
N ALA A 186 26.31 -0.47 15.66
CA ALA A 186 25.93 -0.98 14.35
C ALA A 186 25.68 -2.49 14.37
N GLN A 187 26.48 -3.25 15.14
CA GLN A 187 26.28 -4.68 15.33
C GLN A 187 24.95 -4.96 16.02
N LYS A 188 24.60 -4.24 17.09
CA LYS A 188 23.29 -4.36 17.76
C LYS A 188 22.11 -3.96 16.83
N LEU A 189 22.31 -2.94 15.98
CA LEU A 189 21.30 -2.58 14.99
C LEU A 189 21.16 -3.66 13.92
N ALA A 190 22.27 -4.17 13.39
CA ALA A 190 22.29 -5.26 12.41
C ALA A 190 21.67 -6.55 12.99
N GLU A 191 22.00 -6.90 14.23
CA GLU A 191 21.40 -8.03 14.96
C GLU A 191 19.89 -7.83 15.15
N SER A 192 19.44 -6.62 15.54
CA SER A 192 18.02 -6.29 15.67
C SER A 192 17.29 -6.37 14.35
N GLN A 193 17.90 -5.88 13.26
CA GLN A 193 17.31 -5.95 11.91
C GLN A 193 17.32 -7.38 11.36
N ALA A 194 18.38 -8.16 11.61
CA ALA A 194 18.45 -9.57 11.26
C ALA A 194 17.40 -10.38 12.02
N ALA A 195 17.27 -10.18 13.33
CA ALA A 195 16.24 -10.81 14.15
C ALA A 195 14.82 -10.44 13.68
N ALA A 196 14.59 -9.17 13.31
CA ALA A 196 13.33 -8.75 12.74
C ALA A 196 13.06 -9.34 11.34
N ALA A 197 14.12 -9.54 10.54
CA ALA A 197 14.02 -10.20 9.24
C ALA A 197 13.78 -11.71 9.38
N GLU A 198 14.43 -12.38 10.33
CA GLU A 198 14.20 -13.78 10.66
C GLU A 198 12.80 -14.03 11.24
N GLN A 199 12.20 -13.03 11.89
CA GLN A 199 10.84 -13.09 12.41
C GLN A 199 9.78 -12.87 11.34
N ARG A 200 10.16 -12.37 10.14
CA ARG A 200 9.20 -12.18 9.05
C ARG A 200 8.78 -13.51 8.46
N ALA A 201 7.47 -13.66 8.28
CA ALA A 201 6.90 -14.84 7.66
C ALA A 201 7.42 -15.05 6.23
N ASP A 202 7.71 -16.28 5.88
CA ASP A 202 8.20 -16.65 4.54
C ASP A 202 7.09 -16.54 3.48
N ARG A 203 7.15 -15.49 2.68
CA ARG A 203 6.18 -15.21 1.62
C ARG A 203 6.33 -16.14 0.41
N SER A 204 7.43 -16.86 0.27
CA SER A 204 7.61 -17.85 -0.80
C SER A 204 6.66 -19.06 -0.67
N ARG A 205 6.07 -19.24 0.51
CA ARG A 205 5.06 -20.28 0.78
C ARG A 205 3.67 -19.93 0.21
N LEU A 206 3.45 -18.71 -0.27
CA LEU A 206 2.19 -18.31 -0.89
C LEU A 206 2.07 -18.95 -2.27
N SER A 207 0.94 -19.59 -2.53
CA SER A 207 0.50 -20.03 -3.85
C SER A 207 -1.00 -19.78 -4.01
N ILE A 208 -1.50 -19.74 -5.23
CA ILE A 208 -2.92 -19.50 -5.48
C ILE A 208 -3.77 -20.60 -4.84
N GLU A 209 -3.39 -21.84 -5.03
CA GLU A 209 -4.06 -23.01 -4.46
C GLU A 209 -4.05 -22.95 -2.92
N GLY A 210 -2.88 -22.64 -2.32
CA GLY A 210 -2.74 -22.51 -0.88
C GLY A 210 -3.56 -21.37 -0.31
N ILE A 211 -3.64 -20.22 -0.99
CA ILE A 211 -4.44 -19.07 -0.57
C ILE A 211 -5.95 -19.41 -0.57
N VAL A 212 -6.43 -20.06 -1.63
CA VAL A 212 -7.84 -20.48 -1.72
C VAL A 212 -8.17 -21.52 -0.64
N GLU A 213 -7.28 -22.48 -0.41
CA GLU A 213 -7.47 -23.47 0.65
C GLU A 213 -7.41 -22.84 2.04
N TYR A 214 -6.49 -21.92 2.29
CA TYR A 214 -6.44 -21.15 3.53
C TYR A 214 -7.72 -20.38 3.77
N ALA A 215 -8.25 -19.71 2.76
CA ALA A 215 -9.50 -18.97 2.88
C ALA A 215 -10.69 -19.86 3.27
N LYS A 216 -10.71 -21.12 2.83
CA LYS A 216 -11.75 -22.10 3.18
C LYS A 216 -11.59 -22.65 4.61
N THR A 217 -10.34 -22.87 5.05
CA THR A 217 -10.03 -23.69 6.25
C THR A 217 -9.46 -22.89 7.42
N ALA A 218 -9.14 -21.59 7.22
CA ALA A 218 -8.56 -20.75 8.26
C ALA A 218 -9.49 -20.62 9.48
N ASP A 219 -8.88 -20.69 10.68
CA ASP A 219 -9.52 -20.23 11.90
C ASP A 219 -9.57 -18.69 11.88
N LEU A 220 -10.72 -18.13 11.55
CA LEU A 220 -10.91 -16.69 11.42
C LEU A 220 -10.64 -15.92 12.71
N SER A 221 -10.78 -16.55 13.89
CA SER A 221 -10.51 -15.89 15.16
C SER A 221 -9.07 -15.35 15.24
N THR A 222 -8.15 -15.92 14.47
CA THR A 222 -6.74 -15.51 14.44
C THR A 222 -6.49 -14.23 13.64
N VAL A 223 -7.41 -13.81 12.76
CA VAL A 223 -7.24 -12.68 11.81
C VAL A 223 -8.46 -11.77 11.69
N SER A 224 -9.58 -12.12 12.33
CA SER A 224 -10.84 -11.36 12.23
C SER A 224 -10.70 -9.90 12.65
N ASP A 225 -9.95 -9.60 13.70
CA ASP A 225 -9.75 -8.24 14.18
C ASP A 225 -9.06 -7.35 13.12
N LEU A 226 -8.08 -7.91 12.40
CA LEU A 226 -7.38 -7.21 11.31
C LEU A 226 -8.33 -6.93 10.15
N LEU A 227 -9.08 -7.96 9.74
CA LEU A 227 -9.98 -7.87 8.60
C LEU A 227 -11.20 -7.00 8.90
N ASN A 228 -11.78 -7.08 10.10
CA ASN A 228 -12.88 -6.21 10.51
C ASN A 228 -12.43 -4.73 10.54
N ARG A 229 -11.23 -4.44 11.04
CA ARG A 229 -10.66 -3.11 10.98
C ARG A 229 -10.46 -2.64 9.55
N GLN A 230 -10.01 -3.53 8.65
CA GLN A 230 -9.87 -3.21 7.22
C GLN A 230 -11.24 -2.90 6.59
N VAL A 231 -12.26 -3.68 6.91
CA VAL A 231 -13.64 -3.43 6.45
C VAL A 231 -14.11 -2.06 6.92
N GLU A 232 -13.97 -1.77 8.21
CA GLU A 232 -14.43 -0.52 8.79
C GLU A 232 -13.72 0.69 8.19
N TYR A 233 -12.39 0.73 8.26
CA TYR A 233 -11.62 1.91 7.87
C TYR A 233 -11.67 2.17 6.37
N ASN A 234 -11.47 1.13 5.56
CA ASN A 234 -11.38 1.31 4.11
C ASN A 234 -12.77 1.59 3.49
N TYR A 235 -13.82 1.03 4.07
CA TYR A 235 -15.17 1.34 3.61
C TYR A 235 -15.62 2.75 4.04
N ASN A 236 -15.25 3.20 5.25
CA ASN A 236 -15.58 4.54 5.72
C ASN A 236 -14.97 5.62 4.83
N ILE A 237 -13.68 5.53 4.49
CA ILE A 237 -13.05 6.52 3.60
C ILE A 237 -13.64 6.46 2.19
N ALA A 238 -14.01 5.28 1.70
CA ALA A 238 -14.68 5.14 0.41
C ALA A 238 -16.07 5.81 0.40
N GLN A 239 -16.84 5.69 1.49
CA GLN A 239 -18.13 6.36 1.63
C GLN A 239 -17.98 7.88 1.67
N VAL A 240 -16.99 8.41 2.39
CA VAL A 240 -16.70 9.85 2.41
C VAL A 240 -16.27 10.31 1.02
N GLY A 241 -15.42 9.54 0.33
CA GLY A 241 -14.97 9.86 -1.01
C GLY A 241 -16.07 9.92 -2.06
N VAL A 242 -17.17 9.14 -1.88
CA VAL A 242 -18.34 9.20 -2.78
C VAL A 242 -19.26 10.37 -2.45
N LYS A 243 -19.36 10.75 -1.15
CA LYS A 243 -20.30 11.79 -0.69
C LYS A 243 -19.79 13.22 -0.82
N GLU A 244 -18.49 13.39 -0.81
CA GLU A 244 -17.83 14.70 -0.76
C GLU A 244 -16.90 14.86 -1.97
N ASP A 245 -16.58 16.12 -2.29
CA ASP A 245 -15.68 16.45 -3.40
C ASP A 245 -14.22 16.22 -3.02
N TRP A 246 -13.60 15.19 -3.59
CA TRP A 246 -12.22 14.82 -3.36
C TRP A 246 -11.47 14.57 -4.67
N GLY A 247 -10.32 15.22 -4.82
CA GLY A 247 -9.40 14.96 -5.93
C GLY A 247 -10.00 15.19 -7.30
N ALA A 248 -10.10 14.14 -8.11
CA ALA A 248 -10.70 14.18 -9.45
C ALA A 248 -12.15 13.66 -9.47
N ASN A 249 -12.72 13.31 -8.31
CA ASN A 249 -14.08 12.79 -8.18
C ASN A 249 -14.37 11.59 -9.10
N VAL A 250 -13.38 10.74 -9.33
CA VAL A 250 -13.47 9.60 -10.25
C VAL A 250 -14.65 8.69 -9.90
N GLY A 251 -14.89 8.47 -8.59
CA GLY A 251 -16.00 7.65 -8.13
C GLY A 251 -17.35 8.23 -8.53
N SER A 252 -17.59 9.50 -8.25
CA SER A 252 -18.84 10.19 -8.60
C SER A 252 -19.07 10.23 -10.11
N VAL A 253 -18.02 10.53 -10.88
CA VAL A 253 -18.09 10.49 -12.35
C VAL A 253 -18.50 9.12 -12.88
N LEU A 254 -18.00 8.04 -12.28
CA LEU A 254 -18.38 6.67 -12.68
C LEU A 254 -19.85 6.38 -12.39
N LEU A 255 -20.34 6.74 -11.19
CA LEU A 255 -21.74 6.53 -10.81
C LEU A 255 -22.70 7.35 -11.68
N ASP A 256 -22.37 8.62 -11.92
CA ASP A 256 -23.19 9.50 -12.75
C ASP A 256 -23.23 9.03 -14.21
N THR A 257 -22.14 8.48 -14.72
CA THR A 257 -22.01 8.10 -16.14
C THR A 257 -22.61 6.72 -16.41
N TYR A 258 -22.35 5.74 -15.53
CA TYR A 258 -22.65 4.32 -15.79
C TYR A 258 -23.77 3.75 -14.89
N GLY A 259 -24.24 4.52 -13.91
CA GLY A 259 -25.28 4.09 -12.96
C GLY A 259 -24.71 3.31 -11.77
N GLU A 260 -25.64 2.67 -11.03
CA GLU A 260 -25.34 2.11 -9.71
C GLU A 260 -25.34 0.55 -9.67
N ASP A 261 -25.09 -0.11 -10.79
CA ASP A 261 -24.90 -1.56 -10.74
C ASP A 261 -23.65 -1.93 -9.89
N VAL A 262 -23.60 -3.19 -9.43
CA VAL A 262 -22.58 -3.66 -8.50
C VAL A 262 -21.15 -3.48 -9.04
N ARG A 263 -20.94 -3.69 -10.34
CA ARG A 263 -19.65 -3.52 -10.99
C ARG A 263 -19.23 -2.05 -10.96
N THR A 264 -20.13 -1.14 -11.29
CA THR A 264 -19.89 0.30 -11.24
C THR A 264 -19.64 0.76 -9.81
N LYS A 265 -20.48 0.37 -8.85
CA LYS A 265 -20.27 0.68 -7.42
C LYS A 265 -18.91 0.19 -6.91
N ALA A 266 -18.49 -1.02 -7.24
CA ALA A 266 -17.21 -1.58 -6.79
C ALA A 266 -16.03 -0.73 -7.28
N ARG A 267 -16.01 -0.32 -8.55
CA ARG A 267 -14.99 0.57 -9.13
C ARG A 267 -15.05 1.97 -8.52
N ALA A 268 -16.25 2.51 -8.42
CA ALA A 268 -16.48 3.88 -7.99
C ALA A 268 -16.06 4.10 -6.53
N TYR A 269 -16.49 3.23 -5.62
CA TYR A 269 -16.16 3.34 -4.20
C TYR A 269 -14.66 3.15 -3.93
N ALA A 270 -14.01 2.21 -4.62
CA ALA A 270 -12.57 2.03 -4.49
C ALA A 270 -11.80 3.25 -5.02
N ALA A 271 -12.22 3.82 -6.15
CA ALA A 271 -11.64 5.05 -6.71
C ALA A 271 -11.86 6.25 -5.79
N ALA A 272 -13.08 6.43 -5.28
CA ALA A 272 -13.43 7.52 -4.37
C ALA A 272 -12.64 7.48 -3.06
N GLY A 273 -12.45 6.30 -2.47
CA GLY A 273 -11.60 6.14 -1.29
C GLY A 273 -10.15 6.55 -1.55
N SER A 274 -9.63 6.26 -2.75
CA SER A 274 -8.32 6.72 -3.18
C SER A 274 -8.28 8.24 -3.42
N ASP A 275 -9.31 8.83 -4.04
CA ASP A 275 -9.41 10.28 -4.24
C ASP A 275 -9.40 11.01 -2.89
N ALA A 276 -10.23 10.59 -1.93
CA ALA A 276 -10.27 11.14 -0.59
C ALA A 276 -8.89 11.05 0.09
N ARG A 277 -8.28 9.85 0.09
CA ARG A 277 -6.98 9.62 0.71
C ARG A 277 -5.87 10.46 0.08
N MET A 278 -5.81 10.55 -1.25
CA MET A 278 -4.77 11.32 -1.96
C MET A 278 -4.96 12.83 -1.85
N SER A 279 -6.14 13.26 -1.48
CA SER A 279 -6.51 14.67 -1.32
C SER A 279 -6.52 15.14 0.12
N GLY A 280 -6.04 14.32 1.07
CA GLY A 280 -5.81 14.73 2.45
C GLY A 280 -6.96 14.43 3.41
N CYS A 281 -7.89 13.55 3.06
CA CYS A 281 -8.88 13.06 4.03
C CYS A 281 -8.17 12.42 5.22
N GLU A 282 -8.52 12.86 6.42
CA GLU A 282 -7.87 12.50 7.69
C GLU A 282 -8.37 11.16 8.28
N LEU A 283 -9.13 10.38 7.51
CA LEU A 283 -9.56 9.05 7.94
C LEU A 283 -8.44 8.02 7.80
N PRO A 284 -8.31 7.09 8.77
CA PRO A 284 -7.36 6.00 8.68
C PRO A 284 -7.77 4.99 7.60
N VAL A 285 -6.78 4.27 7.09
CA VAL A 285 -6.97 3.10 6.23
C VAL A 285 -6.15 1.94 6.75
N VAL A 286 -6.57 0.71 6.49
CA VAL A 286 -5.71 -0.47 6.65
C VAL A 286 -5.01 -0.70 5.32
N ILE A 287 -3.68 -0.63 5.35
CA ILE A 287 -2.83 -0.80 4.16
C ILE A 287 -2.73 -2.26 3.73
N ASN A 288 -2.23 -2.48 2.52
CA ASN A 288 -1.74 -3.78 2.05
C ASN A 288 -0.42 -3.54 1.32
N SER A 289 0.60 -4.35 1.60
CA SER A 289 1.93 -4.26 0.97
C SER A 289 2.51 -2.83 1.01
N GLY A 290 2.39 -2.17 2.15
CA GLY A 290 2.91 -0.82 2.39
C GLY A 290 2.14 0.32 1.74
N SER A 291 0.92 0.10 1.20
CA SER A 291 0.15 1.14 0.52
C SER A 291 -1.32 1.14 0.92
N GLY A 292 -1.85 2.32 1.35
CA GLY A 292 -3.27 2.49 1.63
C GLY A 292 -4.15 2.35 0.40
N ASN A 293 -3.70 2.81 -0.77
CA ASN A 293 -4.43 2.61 -2.02
C ASN A 293 -4.56 1.12 -2.37
N GLN A 294 -3.54 0.31 -2.10
CA GLN A 294 -3.65 -1.14 -2.25
C GLN A 294 -4.66 -1.72 -1.25
N GLY A 295 -4.59 -1.31 0.03
CA GLY A 295 -5.53 -1.74 1.05
C GLY A 295 -6.99 -1.43 0.71
N ILE A 296 -7.28 -0.21 0.23
CA ILE A 296 -8.62 0.19 -0.26
C ILE A 296 -9.03 -0.70 -1.43
N THR A 297 -8.14 -0.90 -2.39
CA THR A 297 -8.45 -1.61 -3.64
C THR A 297 -8.71 -3.10 -3.43
N VAL A 298 -8.00 -3.77 -2.51
CA VAL A 298 -8.24 -5.20 -2.22
C VAL A 298 -9.52 -5.42 -1.41
N SER A 299 -10.00 -4.41 -0.66
CA SER A 299 -11.10 -4.60 0.28
C SER A 299 -12.43 -4.03 -0.21
N VAL A 300 -12.45 -2.77 -0.63
CA VAL A 300 -13.72 -2.06 -0.94
C VAL A 300 -14.55 -2.75 -2.03
N PRO A 301 -13.99 -3.19 -3.17
CA PRO A 301 -14.79 -3.90 -4.18
C PRO A 301 -15.42 -5.18 -3.65
N VAL A 302 -14.70 -5.93 -2.81
CA VAL A 302 -15.20 -7.18 -2.19
C VAL A 302 -16.31 -6.88 -1.21
N ILE A 303 -16.19 -5.81 -0.40
CA ILE A 303 -17.23 -5.35 0.52
C ILE A 303 -18.50 -4.95 -0.25
N ILE A 304 -18.38 -4.24 -1.37
CA ILE A 304 -19.52 -3.85 -2.21
C ILE A 304 -20.24 -5.09 -2.74
N TYR A 305 -19.50 -6.08 -3.27
CA TYR A 305 -20.08 -7.32 -3.75
C TYR A 305 -20.75 -8.13 -2.62
N ALA A 306 -20.11 -8.22 -1.46
CA ALA A 306 -20.68 -8.91 -0.32
C ALA A 306 -22.03 -8.29 0.12
N LYS A 307 -22.11 -6.96 0.17
CA LYS A 307 -23.34 -6.23 0.48
C LYS A 307 -24.44 -6.45 -0.57
N GLU A 308 -24.10 -6.34 -1.84
CA GLU A 308 -25.07 -6.52 -2.94
C GLU A 308 -25.65 -7.93 -3.00
N TYR A 309 -24.82 -8.94 -2.76
CA TYR A 309 -25.21 -10.35 -2.79
C TYR A 309 -25.60 -10.89 -1.40
N HIS A 310 -25.80 -10.02 -0.40
CA HIS A 310 -26.24 -10.37 0.96
C HIS A 310 -25.41 -11.48 1.60
N LYS A 311 -24.08 -11.43 1.40
CA LYS A 311 -23.15 -12.39 1.97
C LYS A 311 -22.97 -12.17 3.46
N SER A 312 -22.77 -13.26 4.21
CA SER A 312 -22.45 -13.19 5.64
C SER A 312 -21.10 -12.55 5.91
N ASP A 313 -20.90 -12.08 7.14
CA ASP A 313 -19.59 -11.54 7.58
C ASP A 313 -18.48 -12.58 7.43
N GLU A 314 -18.76 -13.85 7.71
CA GLU A 314 -17.79 -14.93 7.51
C GLU A 314 -17.39 -15.08 6.04
N GLU A 315 -18.35 -15.10 5.10
CA GLU A 315 -18.05 -15.17 3.67
C GLU A 315 -17.24 -13.97 3.19
N LEU A 316 -17.56 -12.77 3.68
CA LEU A 316 -16.78 -11.56 3.40
C LEU A 316 -15.35 -11.69 3.91
N LEU A 317 -15.14 -12.07 5.18
CA LEU A 317 -13.80 -12.20 5.75
C LEU A 317 -12.99 -13.26 5.01
N ARG A 318 -13.57 -14.40 4.63
CA ARG A 318 -12.91 -15.43 3.82
C ARG A 318 -12.52 -14.90 2.43
N ALA A 319 -13.35 -14.12 1.77
CA ALA A 319 -13.03 -13.49 0.49
C ALA A 319 -11.91 -12.43 0.65
N LEU A 320 -11.90 -11.69 1.75
CA LEU A 320 -10.80 -10.75 2.05
C LEU A 320 -9.46 -11.44 2.30
N LEU A 321 -9.44 -12.69 2.82
CA LEU A 321 -8.21 -13.48 2.86
C LEU A 321 -7.66 -13.71 1.45
N VAL A 322 -8.52 -14.05 0.49
CA VAL A 322 -8.13 -14.25 -0.91
C VAL A 322 -7.55 -12.96 -1.50
N SER A 323 -8.28 -11.84 -1.44
CA SER A 323 -7.80 -10.59 -2.06
C SER A 323 -6.50 -10.10 -1.45
N ASN A 324 -6.39 -10.10 -0.12
CA ASN A 324 -5.19 -9.61 0.56
C ASN A 324 -3.97 -10.48 0.25
N LEU A 325 -4.08 -11.80 0.37
CA LEU A 325 -2.95 -12.71 0.16
C LEU A 325 -2.53 -12.80 -1.32
N ILE A 326 -3.47 -12.74 -2.27
CA ILE A 326 -3.14 -12.68 -3.70
C ILE A 326 -2.41 -11.37 -4.04
N ALA A 327 -2.86 -10.23 -3.53
CA ALA A 327 -2.16 -8.96 -3.74
C ALA A 327 -0.73 -9.00 -3.19
N ILE A 328 -0.53 -9.56 -2.00
CA ILE A 328 0.78 -9.76 -1.39
C ILE A 328 1.63 -10.72 -2.23
N HIS A 329 1.06 -11.81 -2.71
CA HIS A 329 1.74 -12.80 -3.55
C HIS A 329 2.24 -12.17 -4.86
N ILE A 330 1.39 -11.43 -5.58
CA ILE A 330 1.81 -10.68 -6.78
C ILE A 330 2.92 -9.68 -6.42
N LYS A 331 2.75 -8.96 -5.30
CA LYS A 331 3.72 -7.95 -4.85
C LYS A 331 5.08 -8.55 -4.52
N THR A 332 5.13 -9.77 -4.03
CA THR A 332 6.37 -10.52 -3.81
C THR A 332 7.16 -10.70 -5.11
N GLY A 333 6.48 -10.99 -6.22
CA GLY A 333 7.11 -11.15 -7.53
C GLY A 333 7.63 -9.83 -8.14
N ILE A 334 6.90 -8.72 -7.97
CA ILE A 334 7.29 -7.42 -8.55
C ILE A 334 8.15 -6.54 -7.63
N GLY A 335 8.26 -6.90 -6.36
CA GLY A 335 9.07 -6.22 -5.34
C GLY A 335 8.46 -4.92 -4.79
N PRO A 336 9.01 -4.41 -3.68
CA PRO A 336 8.61 -3.13 -3.10
C PRO A 336 9.00 -1.96 -4.00
N LEU A 337 8.24 -0.86 -3.97
CA LEU A 337 8.49 0.35 -4.76
C LEU A 337 8.79 0.08 -6.25
N SER A 338 8.04 -0.86 -6.83
CA SER A 338 8.18 -1.28 -8.22
C SER A 338 7.74 -0.19 -9.21
N ALA A 339 8.24 -0.27 -10.46
CA ALA A 339 7.68 0.47 -11.58
C ALA A 339 6.25 -0.02 -11.94
N PHE A 340 5.91 -1.27 -11.64
CA PHE A 340 4.54 -1.77 -11.79
C PHE A 340 3.65 -1.27 -10.66
N CYS A 341 2.43 -0.87 -11.01
CA CYS A 341 1.51 -0.25 -10.07
C CYS A 341 0.91 -1.30 -9.11
N GLY A 342 1.22 -1.19 -7.80
CA GLY A 342 0.69 -2.09 -6.79
C GLY A 342 -0.84 -2.00 -6.62
N ALA A 343 -1.43 -0.82 -6.82
CA ALA A 343 -2.89 -0.66 -6.79
C ALA A 343 -3.57 -1.41 -7.94
N VAL A 344 -2.88 -1.57 -9.08
CA VAL A 344 -3.37 -2.38 -10.21
C VAL A 344 -3.36 -3.87 -9.85
N SER A 345 -2.26 -4.36 -9.23
CA SER A 345 -2.21 -5.73 -8.71
C SER A 345 -3.32 -6.01 -7.69
N ALA A 346 -3.61 -5.01 -6.85
CA ALA A 346 -4.69 -5.09 -5.87
C ALA A 346 -6.08 -5.19 -6.52
N GLY A 347 -6.32 -4.51 -7.63
CA GLY A 347 -7.56 -4.62 -8.40
C GLY A 347 -7.76 -6.00 -9.01
N CYS A 348 -6.68 -6.60 -9.54
CA CYS A 348 -6.70 -7.99 -10.01
C CYS A 348 -7.04 -8.96 -8.86
N ALA A 349 -6.42 -8.78 -7.71
CA ALA A 349 -6.67 -9.59 -6.51
C ALA A 349 -8.11 -9.43 -5.98
N ALA A 350 -8.70 -8.23 -6.06
CA ALA A 350 -10.09 -8.00 -5.72
C ALA A 350 -11.03 -8.80 -6.65
N GLY A 351 -10.76 -8.86 -7.95
CA GLY A 351 -11.48 -9.72 -8.90
C GLY A 351 -11.44 -11.20 -8.51
N CYS A 352 -10.27 -11.70 -8.09
CA CYS A 352 -10.10 -13.07 -7.59
C CYS A 352 -10.96 -13.34 -6.34
N ALA A 353 -11.00 -12.39 -5.40
CA ALA A 353 -11.83 -12.52 -4.20
C ALA A 353 -13.33 -12.45 -4.52
N ILE A 354 -13.73 -11.64 -5.49
CA ILE A 354 -15.11 -11.61 -5.99
C ILE A 354 -15.47 -12.98 -6.59
N ALA A 355 -14.60 -13.56 -7.42
CA ALA A 355 -14.81 -14.90 -7.96
C ALA A 355 -15.02 -15.93 -6.84
N PHE A 356 -14.16 -15.91 -5.81
CA PHE A 356 -14.27 -16.78 -4.63
C PHE A 356 -15.58 -16.53 -3.85
N LEU A 357 -15.92 -15.28 -3.57
CA LEU A 357 -17.14 -14.86 -2.85
C LEU A 357 -18.41 -15.36 -3.53
N LEU A 358 -18.40 -15.43 -4.85
CA LEU A 358 -19.51 -15.91 -5.66
C LEU A 358 -19.50 -17.44 -5.88
N GLY A 359 -18.66 -18.17 -5.12
CA GLY A 359 -18.63 -19.62 -5.07
C GLY A 359 -17.59 -20.28 -5.99
N GLY A 360 -16.68 -19.49 -6.56
CA GLY A 360 -15.57 -19.99 -7.35
C GLY A 360 -14.52 -20.74 -6.51
N GLY A 361 -13.90 -21.74 -7.12
CA GLY A 361 -12.78 -22.49 -6.55
C GLY A 361 -11.42 -22.00 -7.05
N ILE A 362 -10.45 -22.91 -7.02
CA ILE A 362 -9.06 -22.62 -7.43
C ILE A 362 -9.00 -22.18 -8.91
N ASP A 363 -9.71 -22.89 -9.80
CA ASP A 363 -9.69 -22.61 -11.23
C ASP A 363 -10.25 -21.21 -11.54
N GLU A 364 -11.42 -20.88 -10.96
CA GLU A 364 -12.05 -19.57 -11.13
C GLU A 364 -11.13 -18.44 -10.65
N VAL A 365 -10.49 -18.60 -9.51
CA VAL A 365 -9.55 -17.63 -8.94
C VAL A 365 -8.30 -17.49 -9.81
N ALA A 366 -7.69 -18.60 -10.20
CA ALA A 366 -6.46 -18.61 -11.00
C ALA A 366 -6.67 -17.98 -12.37
N HIS A 367 -7.74 -18.36 -13.08
CA HIS A 367 -8.03 -17.81 -14.42
C HIS A 367 -8.49 -16.34 -14.35
N THR A 368 -9.22 -15.95 -13.30
CA THR A 368 -9.51 -14.54 -13.05
C THR A 368 -8.22 -13.72 -12.90
N LEU A 369 -7.26 -14.25 -12.14
CA LEU A 369 -5.96 -13.59 -11.98
C LEU A 369 -5.21 -13.45 -13.31
N VAL A 370 -5.09 -14.52 -14.07
CA VAL A 370 -4.40 -14.53 -15.38
C VAL A 370 -5.05 -13.53 -16.33
N ASN A 371 -6.38 -13.58 -16.48
CA ASN A 371 -7.12 -12.69 -17.35
C ASN A 371 -6.92 -11.21 -16.94
N SER A 372 -7.05 -10.91 -15.66
CA SER A 372 -6.94 -9.53 -15.15
C SER A 372 -5.53 -8.96 -15.28
N ILE A 373 -4.48 -9.77 -15.04
CA ILE A 373 -3.09 -9.35 -15.25
C ILE A 373 -2.80 -9.10 -16.72
N ALA A 374 -3.29 -9.96 -17.63
CA ALA A 374 -3.13 -9.76 -19.07
C ALA A 374 -3.78 -8.44 -19.53
N ILE A 375 -4.98 -8.11 -19.01
CA ILE A 375 -5.69 -6.86 -19.33
C ILE A 375 -4.93 -5.63 -18.81
N THR A 376 -4.37 -5.71 -17.61
CA THR A 376 -3.76 -4.56 -16.92
C THR A 376 -2.26 -4.43 -17.17
N SER A 377 -1.66 -5.30 -17.96
CA SER A 377 -0.24 -5.23 -18.28
C SER A 377 0.14 -3.87 -18.90
N GLY A 378 1.26 -3.30 -18.45
CA GLY A 378 1.75 -2.01 -18.94
C GLY A 378 1.29 -0.79 -18.13
N ILE A 379 0.43 -0.93 -17.12
CA ILE A 379 0.09 0.18 -16.22
C ILE A 379 1.22 0.38 -15.21
N ILE A 380 1.97 1.48 -15.37
CA ILE A 380 3.09 1.82 -14.50
C ILE A 380 2.70 2.73 -13.33
N CYS A 381 3.50 2.68 -12.26
CA CYS A 381 3.37 3.54 -11.10
C CYS A 381 4.13 4.85 -11.31
N ASP A 382 3.42 5.97 -11.35
CA ASP A 382 3.97 7.33 -11.43
C ASP A 382 3.99 8.06 -10.07
N GLY A 383 3.82 7.31 -8.98
CA GLY A 383 3.78 7.80 -7.60
C GLY A 383 2.36 7.96 -7.05
N ALA A 384 2.25 8.27 -5.76
CA ALA A 384 0.98 8.52 -5.09
C ALA A 384 0.39 9.86 -5.56
N LYS A 385 -0.71 9.82 -6.30
CA LYS A 385 -1.31 10.98 -6.99
C LYS A 385 -2.83 10.82 -7.14
N PRO A 386 -3.57 11.90 -7.42
CA PRO A 386 -4.99 11.81 -7.76
C PRO A 386 -5.30 10.83 -8.90
N SER A 387 -4.39 10.68 -9.89
CA SER A 387 -4.54 9.70 -10.99
C SER A 387 -4.61 8.24 -10.52
N CYS A 388 -4.24 7.94 -9.28
CA CYS A 388 -4.38 6.59 -8.71
C CYS A 388 -5.84 6.13 -8.70
N ALA A 389 -6.80 7.01 -8.44
CA ALA A 389 -8.23 6.68 -8.43
C ALA A 389 -8.68 6.09 -9.78
N ALA A 390 -8.29 6.70 -10.90
CA ALA A 390 -8.63 6.19 -12.22
C ALA A 390 -7.95 4.85 -12.55
N LYS A 391 -6.68 4.67 -12.13
CA LYS A 391 -5.97 3.38 -12.27
C LYS A 391 -6.63 2.28 -11.45
N ILE A 392 -7.10 2.60 -10.24
CA ILE A 392 -7.86 1.69 -9.37
C ILE A 392 -9.16 1.29 -10.04
N ALA A 393 -9.95 2.26 -10.52
CA ALA A 393 -11.20 1.97 -11.22
C ALA A 393 -10.99 1.01 -12.40
N SER A 394 -9.96 1.26 -13.22
CA SER A 394 -9.61 0.44 -14.38
C SER A 394 -9.15 -0.97 -13.98
N SER A 395 -8.38 -1.10 -12.89
CA SER A 395 -7.88 -2.40 -12.45
C SER A 395 -8.95 -3.26 -11.78
N VAL A 396 -9.85 -2.65 -11.00
CA VAL A 396 -11.02 -3.34 -10.44
C VAL A 396 -11.94 -3.82 -11.57
N ASP A 397 -12.15 -2.98 -12.58
CA ASP A 397 -12.91 -3.36 -13.78
C ASP A 397 -12.30 -4.55 -14.51
N ALA A 398 -10.98 -4.53 -14.70
CA ALA A 398 -10.23 -5.65 -15.30
C ALA A 398 -10.35 -6.93 -14.46
N GLY A 399 -10.30 -6.81 -13.12
CA GLY A 399 -10.51 -7.94 -12.21
C GLY A 399 -11.89 -8.58 -12.38
N ILE A 400 -12.94 -7.76 -12.41
CA ILE A 400 -14.32 -8.23 -12.62
C ILE A 400 -14.47 -8.80 -14.03
N LEU A 401 -13.94 -8.13 -15.06
CA LEU A 401 -13.98 -8.64 -16.43
C LEU A 401 -13.26 -9.98 -16.56
N GLY A 402 -12.10 -10.13 -15.91
CA GLY A 402 -11.35 -11.38 -15.91
C GLY A 402 -12.15 -12.55 -15.37
N TYR A 403 -12.92 -12.34 -14.31
CA TYR A 403 -13.85 -13.32 -13.77
C TYR A 403 -15.01 -13.62 -14.74
N GLU A 404 -15.65 -12.58 -15.29
CA GLU A 404 -16.76 -12.76 -16.25
C GLU A 404 -16.30 -13.49 -17.52
N MET A 405 -15.10 -13.21 -18.02
CA MET A 405 -14.53 -13.96 -19.15
C MET A 405 -14.48 -15.46 -18.85
N TYR A 406 -13.95 -15.83 -17.67
CA TYR A 406 -13.86 -17.23 -17.30
C TYR A 406 -15.25 -17.89 -17.15
N ARG A 407 -16.22 -17.19 -16.52
CA ARG A 407 -17.62 -17.65 -16.42
C ARG A 407 -18.26 -17.95 -17.78
N HIS A 408 -17.85 -17.22 -18.82
CA HIS A 408 -18.30 -17.42 -20.21
C HIS A 408 -17.44 -18.40 -20.99
N GLY A 409 -16.56 -19.16 -20.32
CA GLY A 409 -15.66 -20.12 -20.94
C GLY A 409 -14.53 -19.49 -21.79
N GLN A 410 -14.18 -18.23 -21.50
CA GLN A 410 -13.14 -17.50 -22.20
C GLN A 410 -11.99 -17.20 -21.25
N GLN A 411 -10.75 -17.39 -21.72
CA GLN A 411 -9.56 -17.12 -20.93
C GLN A 411 -8.36 -16.88 -21.84
N PHE A 412 -7.35 -16.19 -21.30
CA PHE A 412 -6.02 -16.14 -21.91
C PHE A 412 -5.20 -17.37 -21.53
N TYR A 413 -4.35 -17.79 -22.45
CA TYR A 413 -3.43 -18.92 -22.27
C TYR A 413 -1.98 -18.42 -22.23
N GLY A 414 -1.06 -19.31 -21.89
CA GLY A 414 0.36 -19.04 -22.05
C GLY A 414 0.68 -18.58 -23.48
N GLU A 415 1.52 -17.54 -23.59
CA GLU A 415 1.87 -16.82 -24.82
C GLU A 415 0.81 -15.83 -25.35
N ASP A 416 -0.34 -15.71 -24.69
CA ASP A 416 -1.29 -14.65 -24.96
C ASP A 416 -0.84 -13.36 -24.24
N GLY A 417 0.05 -12.60 -24.89
CA GLY A 417 0.60 -11.37 -24.31
C GLY A 417 1.69 -11.60 -23.26
N ILE A 418 1.57 -11.00 -22.08
CA ILE A 418 2.56 -11.12 -20.99
C ILE A 418 2.49 -12.44 -20.23
N VAL A 419 1.42 -13.20 -20.41
CA VAL A 419 1.21 -14.46 -19.68
C VAL A 419 2.09 -15.55 -20.28
N SER A 420 2.90 -16.21 -19.44
CA SER A 420 3.83 -17.27 -19.89
C SER A 420 3.34 -18.68 -19.57
N LYS A 421 2.46 -18.85 -18.58
CA LYS A 421 1.91 -20.18 -18.19
C LYS A 421 0.46 -20.06 -17.75
#